data_ab5b27effa3be23edd3761753b36829b
#
_entry.id   ab5b27effa3be23edd3761753b36829b
#
_cell.length_a   1.000
_cell.length_b   1.000
_cell.length_c   1.000
_cell.angle_alpha   90.00
_cell.angle_beta   90.00
_cell.angle_gamma   90.00
#
_symmetry.space_group_name_H-M   'P 1'
#
loop_
_entity.id
_entity.type
_entity.pdbx_description
1 polymer ?
#
loop_
_entity_poly.entity_id
_entity_poly.type
_entity_poly.pdbx_seq_one_letter_code
_entity_poly.pdbx_strand_id
1 'polypeptide(L)'
;MDRPRIITLEEHYTDREIEGGFGGHDANPLRKILATRLHDLGELRIKDMDEAGIDVQVISHAAPATQKLDPATAAEVTRRVNDRLYETVRANRQRFAAFASLPTPDPKAAADELERTVTKLGFKGAMLNGLTNGTLFLDDKRFWSIFERAQALDVPLYLHPSTPHAAVMDAYFKDYPLLMRSPWSFLIETASAAVRLMMSGVFDEYPRVKVILGHLGEALPFSLWRLDYTHSLFNETAKLKRTFSEYFCEHFYITTSGNFYTPALLCSIMAMGADRIMLSVDWPFNNNKEAVDWLQAAPLSPEDRAKILGGNATRLLKL
;
A
#
# COMPACT_ATOMS: atom_id res chain seq x y z
N MET A 1 -16.32 -7.18 27.53
CA MET A 1 -15.96 -7.51 26.14
C MET A 1 -14.50 -7.13 25.96
N ASP A 2 -13.69 -8.05 25.44
CA ASP A 2 -12.30 -7.74 25.15
C ASP A 2 -12.24 -6.58 24.13
N ARG A 3 -11.23 -5.71 24.25
CA ARG A 3 -11.04 -4.62 23.29
C ARG A 3 -10.81 -5.19 21.89
N PRO A 4 -11.28 -4.51 20.83
CA PRO A 4 -10.97 -4.95 19.48
C PRO A 4 -9.44 -4.96 19.24
N ARG A 5 -8.97 -5.98 18.53
CA ARG A 5 -7.56 -6.09 18.13
C ARG A 5 -7.26 -4.97 17.14
N ILE A 6 -6.15 -4.26 17.33
CA ILE A 6 -5.71 -3.16 16.48
C ILE A 6 -4.59 -3.65 15.57
N ILE A 7 -4.83 -3.59 14.25
CA ILE A 7 -3.91 -4.05 13.21
C ILE A 7 -3.68 -2.92 12.20
N THR A 8 -2.43 -2.63 11.90
CA THR A 8 -2.04 -1.60 10.92
C THR A 8 -1.20 -2.19 9.79
N LEU A 9 -1.31 -1.63 8.55
CA LEU A 9 -0.84 -2.32 7.35
C LEU A 9 0.28 -1.63 6.56
N GLU A 10 0.37 -0.32 6.58
CA GLU A 10 1.37 0.46 5.83
C GLU A 10 2.42 0.97 6.79
N GLU A 11 3.24 0.02 7.26
CA GLU A 11 4.22 0.26 8.30
C GLU A 11 5.61 -0.03 7.76
N HIS A 12 6.35 1.04 7.49
CA HIS A 12 7.54 0.95 6.66
C HIS A 12 8.81 0.60 7.44
N TYR A 13 9.71 -0.08 6.73
CA TYR A 13 11.12 -0.25 7.09
C TYR A 13 12.00 -0.04 5.86
N THR A 14 13.30 0.07 6.07
CA THR A 14 14.30 0.11 5.00
C THR A 14 15.39 -0.90 5.28
N ASP A 15 15.63 -1.76 4.31
CA ASP A 15 16.77 -2.68 4.34
C ASP A 15 18.03 -1.97 3.87
N ARG A 16 19.15 -2.19 4.57
CA ARG A 16 20.43 -1.51 4.31
C ARG A 16 21.03 -1.84 2.94
N GLU A 17 20.69 -2.98 2.36
CA GLU A 17 21.19 -3.37 1.03
C GLU A 17 20.55 -2.55 -0.09
N ILE A 18 19.31 -2.05 0.14
CA ILE A 18 18.54 -1.28 -0.85
C ILE A 18 18.08 0.06 -0.29
N GLU A 19 18.93 0.74 0.46
CA GLU A 19 18.62 2.07 1.00
C GLU A 19 18.22 3.02 -0.14
N GLY A 20 16.93 3.21 -0.33
CA GLY A 20 16.41 4.19 -1.27
C GLY A 20 16.32 5.56 -0.63
N GLY A 21 16.98 6.58 -1.19
CA GLY A 21 16.64 8.00 -1.07
C GLY A 21 16.60 8.69 0.29
N PHE A 22 16.57 7.97 1.41
CA PHE A 22 16.59 8.52 2.77
C PHE A 22 18.01 8.55 3.37
N GLY A 23 18.98 7.87 2.75
CA GLY A 23 20.37 7.77 3.19
C GLY A 23 21.28 8.93 2.77
N GLY A 24 20.75 10.04 2.25
CA GLY A 24 21.54 11.22 1.91
C GLY A 24 22.10 11.92 3.14
N HIS A 25 23.31 12.48 3.02
CA HIS A 25 23.96 13.35 4.02
C HIS A 25 23.18 14.68 4.25
N ASP A 26 21.88 14.60 4.48
CA ASP A 26 21.05 15.77 4.70
C ASP A 26 21.11 16.17 6.18
N ALA A 27 21.49 17.40 6.43
CA ALA A 27 21.61 17.98 7.77
C ALA A 27 20.25 18.13 8.50
N ASN A 28 19.13 17.74 7.88
CA ASN A 28 17.80 17.87 8.50
C ASN A 28 17.63 16.82 9.62
N PRO A 29 17.45 17.26 10.90
CA PRO A 29 17.29 16.35 12.03
C PRO A 29 16.12 15.36 11.89
N LEU A 30 15.02 15.78 11.25
CA LEU A 30 13.86 14.90 11.03
C LEU A 30 14.20 13.72 10.13
N ARG A 31 15.01 13.91 9.08
CA ARG A 31 15.45 12.81 8.21
C ARG A 31 16.31 11.80 8.95
N LYS A 32 17.15 12.25 9.87
CA LYS A 32 17.95 11.36 10.71
C LYS A 32 17.08 10.52 11.65
N ILE A 33 16.06 11.13 12.24
CA ILE A 33 15.09 10.42 13.09
C ILE A 33 14.32 9.39 12.26
N LEU A 34 13.83 9.76 11.08
CA LEU A 34 13.13 8.85 10.17
C LEU A 34 14.02 7.69 9.73
N ALA A 35 15.28 7.95 9.35
CA ALA A 35 16.22 6.91 8.97
C ALA A 35 16.45 5.92 10.13
N THR A 36 16.64 6.40 11.36
CA THR A 36 16.78 5.55 12.55
C THR A 36 15.55 4.67 12.75
N ARG A 37 14.35 5.24 12.63
CA ARG A 37 13.09 4.49 12.79
C ARG A 37 12.88 3.48 11.66
N LEU A 38 13.16 3.85 10.41
CA LEU A 38 13.03 2.94 9.26
C LEU A 38 13.93 1.70 9.38
N HIS A 39 15.09 1.83 10.01
CA HIS A 39 15.97 0.68 10.26
C HIS A 39 15.62 -0.12 11.50
N ASP A 40 14.74 0.41 12.38
CA ASP A 40 14.33 -0.30 13.58
C ASP A 40 13.16 -1.25 13.29
N LEU A 41 13.46 -2.54 13.42
CA LEU A 41 12.48 -3.62 13.37
C LEU A 41 12.37 -4.31 14.74
N GLY A 42 12.71 -3.61 15.80
CA GLY A 42 12.83 -4.17 17.15
C GLY A 42 12.20 -3.30 18.24
N GLU A 43 13.03 -2.91 19.19
CA GLU A 43 12.60 -2.33 20.47
C GLU A 43 11.86 -1.01 20.33
N LEU A 44 12.38 -0.07 19.53
CA LEU A 44 11.77 1.23 19.34
C LEU A 44 10.38 1.11 18.70
N ARG A 45 10.26 0.29 17.65
CA ARG A 45 8.99 0.05 16.96
C ARG A 45 7.96 -0.59 17.86
N ILE A 46 8.34 -1.63 18.60
CA ILE A 46 7.43 -2.32 19.54
C ILE A 46 6.97 -1.37 20.64
N LYS A 47 7.87 -0.53 21.17
CA LYS A 47 7.52 0.49 22.16
C LYS A 47 6.48 1.48 21.61
N ASP A 48 6.71 2.03 20.41
CA ASP A 48 5.76 2.96 19.75
C ASP A 48 4.38 2.28 19.50
N MET A 49 4.37 0.96 19.19
CA MET A 49 3.13 0.19 19.06
C MET A 49 2.42 0.04 20.41
N ASP A 50 3.14 -0.30 21.48
CA ASP A 50 2.58 -0.50 22.82
C ASP A 50 1.96 0.78 23.36
N GLU A 51 2.62 1.91 23.20
CA GLU A 51 2.13 3.23 23.59
C GLU A 51 0.82 3.63 22.87
N ALA A 52 0.63 3.14 21.65
CA ALA A 52 -0.58 3.36 20.83
C ALA A 52 -1.63 2.26 21.02
N GLY A 53 -1.31 1.15 21.66
CA GLY A 53 -2.17 -0.01 21.80
C GLY A 53 -2.32 -0.83 20.51
N ILE A 54 -1.38 -0.75 19.58
CA ILE A 54 -1.36 -1.54 18.34
C ILE A 54 -0.89 -2.94 18.64
N ASP A 55 -1.68 -3.94 18.29
CA ASP A 55 -1.36 -5.35 18.52
C ASP A 55 -0.45 -5.92 17.43
N VAL A 56 -0.71 -5.58 16.15
CA VAL A 56 0.05 -6.10 15.02
C VAL A 56 0.31 -4.99 14.00
N GLN A 57 1.55 -4.93 13.52
CA GLN A 57 1.93 -4.19 12.31
C GLN A 57 2.23 -5.16 11.16
N VAL A 58 1.68 -4.87 9.97
CA VAL A 58 2.08 -5.53 8.72
C VAL A 58 3.19 -4.69 8.09
N ILE A 59 4.40 -5.19 8.16
CA ILE A 59 5.62 -4.45 7.79
C ILE A 59 5.87 -4.57 6.28
N SER A 60 6.29 -3.47 5.67
CA SER A 60 6.64 -3.39 4.26
C SER A 60 7.85 -2.50 4.01
N HIS A 61 8.60 -2.76 2.94
CA HIS A 61 9.74 -1.91 2.58
C HIS A 61 9.26 -0.57 2.05
N ALA A 62 9.87 0.52 2.52
CA ALA A 62 9.60 1.87 2.01
C ALA A 62 9.97 2.02 0.52
N ALA A 63 9.28 2.92 -0.17
CA ALA A 63 9.53 3.21 -1.58
C ALA A 63 10.97 3.71 -1.83
N PRO A 64 11.59 3.37 -2.98
CA PRO A 64 11.06 2.59 -4.10
C PRO A 64 11.22 1.07 -3.95
N ALA A 65 11.70 0.57 -2.80
CA ALA A 65 12.04 -0.83 -2.57
C ALA A 65 12.92 -1.39 -3.70
N THR A 66 12.55 -2.55 -4.26
CA THR A 66 13.33 -3.24 -5.30
C THR A 66 12.90 -2.92 -6.73
N GLN A 67 11.88 -2.05 -6.91
CA GLN A 67 11.27 -1.79 -8.22
C GLN A 67 12.12 -0.96 -9.20
N LYS A 68 13.21 -0.38 -8.73
CA LYS A 68 14.18 0.37 -9.55
C LYS A 68 15.55 -0.30 -9.64
N LEU A 69 15.67 -1.54 -9.18
CA LEU A 69 16.91 -2.31 -9.29
C LEU A 69 17.15 -2.74 -10.75
N ASP A 70 18.41 -3.01 -11.07
CA ASP A 70 18.79 -3.62 -12.34
C ASP A 70 18.10 -5.00 -12.48
N PRO A 71 17.44 -5.31 -13.61
CA PRO A 71 16.75 -6.57 -13.81
C PRO A 71 17.62 -7.81 -13.56
N ALA A 72 18.91 -7.75 -13.88
CA ALA A 72 19.82 -8.87 -13.70
C ALA A 72 20.07 -9.22 -12.22
N THR A 73 19.94 -8.24 -11.32
CA THR A 73 20.21 -8.42 -9.88
C THR A 73 18.95 -8.36 -9.04
N ALA A 74 17.85 -7.82 -9.58
CA ALA A 74 16.63 -7.54 -8.84
C ALA A 74 16.08 -8.77 -8.10
N ALA A 75 16.01 -9.91 -8.77
CA ALA A 75 15.45 -11.13 -8.19
C ALA A 75 16.26 -11.62 -6.97
N GLU A 76 17.59 -11.65 -7.08
CA GLU A 76 18.46 -12.12 -6.02
C GLU A 76 18.47 -11.17 -4.82
N VAL A 77 18.58 -9.87 -5.07
CA VAL A 77 18.53 -8.84 -4.01
C VAL A 77 17.19 -8.87 -3.28
N THR A 78 16.08 -8.91 -4.03
CA THR A 78 14.73 -8.97 -3.44
C THR A 78 14.56 -10.19 -2.54
N ARG A 79 15.05 -11.34 -2.98
CA ARG A 79 14.98 -12.56 -2.18
C ARG A 79 15.70 -12.39 -0.84
N ARG A 80 16.94 -11.88 -0.83
CA ARG A 80 17.68 -11.63 0.42
C ARG A 80 16.98 -10.64 1.35
N VAL A 81 16.41 -9.59 0.79
CA VAL A 81 15.64 -8.58 1.56
C VAL A 81 14.42 -9.21 2.23
N ASN A 82 13.64 -9.99 1.48
CA ASN A 82 12.48 -10.69 2.03
C ASN A 82 12.88 -11.75 3.07
N ASP A 83 13.99 -12.45 2.87
CA ASP A 83 14.48 -13.45 3.83
C ASP A 83 14.88 -12.79 5.16
N ARG A 84 15.53 -11.62 5.13
CA ARG A 84 15.84 -10.85 6.36
C ARG A 84 14.59 -10.35 7.07
N LEU A 85 13.60 -9.85 6.32
CA LEU A 85 12.32 -9.45 6.90
C LEU A 85 11.61 -10.65 7.55
N TYR A 86 11.65 -11.81 6.90
CA TYR A 86 11.07 -13.03 7.46
C TYR A 86 11.68 -13.40 8.82
N GLU A 87 13.00 -13.30 9.00
CA GLU A 87 13.63 -13.60 10.29
C GLU A 87 13.11 -12.66 11.40
N THR A 88 12.90 -11.38 11.09
CA THR A 88 12.29 -10.43 12.01
C THR A 88 10.85 -10.80 12.38
N VAL A 89 10.03 -11.11 11.37
CA VAL A 89 8.64 -11.54 11.59
C VAL A 89 8.58 -12.84 12.37
N ARG A 90 9.44 -13.79 12.05
CA ARG A 90 9.52 -15.09 12.75
C ARG A 90 9.86 -14.93 14.24
N ALA A 91 10.74 -14.00 14.57
CA ALA A 91 11.11 -13.69 15.94
C ALA A 91 9.98 -13.02 16.75
N ASN A 92 9.06 -12.31 16.06
CA ASN A 92 8.00 -11.49 16.67
C ASN A 92 6.61 -11.79 16.10
N ARG A 93 6.25 -13.04 15.89
CA ARG A 93 5.03 -13.51 15.19
C ARG A 93 3.72 -12.96 15.76
N GLN A 94 3.69 -12.59 17.02
CA GLN A 94 2.49 -12.01 17.65
C GLN A 94 2.34 -10.52 17.37
N ARG A 95 3.42 -9.86 16.95
CA ARG A 95 3.47 -8.41 16.74
C ARG A 95 3.62 -8.02 15.28
N PHE A 96 4.22 -8.87 14.44
CA PHE A 96 4.53 -8.58 13.06
C PHE A 96 3.96 -9.59 12.08
N ALA A 97 3.45 -9.08 10.98
CA ALA A 97 3.24 -9.77 9.72
C ALA A 97 3.98 -8.97 8.62
N ALA A 98 4.00 -9.43 7.37
CA ALA A 98 4.71 -8.71 6.33
C ALA A 98 4.02 -8.77 4.96
N PHE A 99 4.23 -7.72 4.17
CA PHE A 99 4.11 -7.73 2.73
C PHE A 99 5.48 -7.89 2.08
N ALA A 100 5.54 -8.68 1.01
CA ALA A 100 6.75 -8.90 0.25
C ALA A 100 7.13 -7.67 -0.60
N SER A 101 8.43 -7.43 -0.77
CA SER A 101 8.94 -6.70 -1.93
C SER A 101 8.95 -7.63 -3.13
N LEU A 102 8.69 -7.11 -4.34
CA LEU A 102 8.74 -7.89 -5.58
C LEU A 102 9.71 -7.28 -6.59
N PRO A 103 10.52 -8.10 -7.27
CA PRO A 103 11.47 -7.65 -8.28
C PRO A 103 10.75 -7.36 -9.60
N THR A 104 9.89 -6.34 -9.64
CA THR A 104 9.06 -6.02 -10.82
C THR A 104 9.84 -5.72 -12.10
N PRO A 105 11.14 -5.30 -12.09
CA PRO A 105 11.96 -5.26 -13.30
C PRO A 105 12.03 -6.60 -14.04
N ASP A 106 11.84 -7.73 -13.35
CA ASP A 106 11.60 -9.06 -13.92
C ASP A 106 10.21 -9.56 -13.46
N PRO A 107 9.15 -9.36 -14.26
CA PRO A 107 7.78 -9.72 -13.87
C PRO A 107 7.57 -11.20 -13.57
N LYS A 108 8.31 -12.09 -14.24
CA LYS A 108 8.24 -13.52 -13.94
C LYS A 108 8.83 -13.83 -12.57
N ALA A 109 10.02 -13.33 -12.30
CA ALA A 109 10.64 -13.47 -10.98
C ALA A 109 9.80 -12.82 -9.88
N ALA A 110 9.09 -11.73 -10.17
CA ALA A 110 8.17 -11.09 -9.24
C ALA A 110 6.99 -12.01 -8.87
N ALA A 111 6.38 -12.69 -9.83
CA ALA A 111 5.32 -13.66 -9.58
C ALA A 111 5.82 -14.88 -8.79
N ASP A 112 7.00 -15.40 -9.14
CA ASP A 112 7.63 -16.54 -8.44
C ASP A 112 8.01 -16.17 -6.99
N GLU A 113 8.49 -14.94 -6.75
CA GLU A 113 8.82 -14.45 -5.42
C GLU A 113 7.57 -14.20 -4.56
N LEU A 114 6.47 -13.71 -5.15
CA LEU A 114 5.19 -13.62 -4.46
C LEU A 114 4.74 -14.99 -3.96
N GLU A 115 4.79 -16.02 -4.83
CA GLU A 115 4.45 -17.39 -4.41
C GLU A 115 5.36 -17.88 -3.27
N ARG A 116 6.67 -17.70 -3.42
CA ARG A 116 7.63 -18.13 -2.42
C ARG A 116 7.38 -17.47 -1.06
N THR A 117 7.23 -16.17 -1.04
CA THR A 117 7.04 -15.41 0.22
C THR A 117 5.74 -15.75 0.91
N VAL A 118 4.66 -15.95 0.16
CA VAL A 118 3.37 -16.35 0.73
C VAL A 118 3.41 -17.80 1.22
N THR A 119 3.89 -18.74 0.40
CA THR A 119 3.79 -20.18 0.71
C THR A 119 4.89 -20.68 1.64
N LYS A 120 6.08 -20.11 1.61
CA LYS A 120 7.24 -20.55 2.41
C LYS A 120 7.50 -19.65 3.63
N LEU A 121 7.28 -18.34 3.50
CA LEU A 121 7.58 -17.37 4.55
C LEU A 121 6.31 -16.90 5.30
N GLY A 122 5.10 -17.21 4.77
CA GLY A 122 3.84 -16.85 5.41
C GLY A 122 3.48 -15.37 5.29
N PHE A 123 4.07 -14.64 4.33
CA PHE A 123 3.74 -13.25 4.05
C PHE A 123 2.29 -13.11 3.58
N LYS A 124 1.71 -11.94 3.75
CA LYS A 124 0.27 -11.69 3.61
C LYS A 124 -0.12 -11.06 2.26
N GLY A 125 0.80 -11.01 1.32
CA GLY A 125 0.70 -10.38 0.02
C GLY A 125 1.98 -9.63 -0.30
N ALA A 126 1.90 -8.62 -1.16
CA ALA A 126 3.06 -7.80 -1.54
C ALA A 126 2.71 -6.31 -1.57
N MET A 127 3.71 -5.46 -1.31
CA MET A 127 3.64 -4.02 -1.52
C MET A 127 4.42 -3.64 -2.79
N LEU A 128 3.76 -2.88 -3.66
CA LEU A 128 4.27 -2.42 -4.95
C LEU A 128 4.37 -0.89 -4.91
N ASN A 129 5.58 -0.36 -5.10
CA ASN A 129 5.92 1.05 -4.85
C ASN A 129 6.00 1.85 -6.17
N GLY A 130 4.86 2.31 -6.68
CA GLY A 130 4.79 3.16 -7.87
C GLY A 130 5.29 2.47 -9.15
N LEU A 131 5.93 3.25 -10.02
CA LEU A 131 6.35 2.81 -11.35
C LEU A 131 7.57 1.89 -11.33
N THR A 132 7.49 0.77 -12.02
CA THR A 132 8.67 -0.07 -12.29
C THR A 132 9.65 0.69 -13.19
N ASN A 133 10.91 0.74 -12.79
CA ASN A 133 11.97 1.52 -13.46
C ASN A 133 11.62 3.01 -13.67
N GLY A 134 10.68 3.54 -12.86
CA GLY A 134 10.24 4.93 -12.95
C GLY A 134 9.37 5.28 -14.16
N THR A 135 8.96 4.31 -14.98
CA THR A 135 8.26 4.56 -16.24
C THR A 135 7.07 3.64 -16.50
N LEU A 136 7.04 2.45 -15.95
CA LEU A 136 6.07 1.41 -16.30
C LEU A 136 5.01 1.24 -15.22
N PHE A 137 3.76 1.42 -15.59
CA PHE A 137 2.61 1.10 -14.75
C PHE A 137 2.28 -0.39 -14.78
N LEU A 138 1.67 -0.88 -13.71
CA LEU A 138 1.31 -2.29 -13.53
C LEU A 138 0.14 -2.77 -14.41
N ASP A 139 -0.58 -1.88 -15.10
CA ASP A 139 -1.61 -2.21 -16.06
C ASP A 139 -1.06 -2.86 -17.35
N ASP A 140 0.24 -2.70 -17.63
CA ASP A 140 0.89 -3.36 -18.75
C ASP A 140 0.85 -4.89 -18.57
N LYS A 141 0.48 -5.60 -19.65
CA LYS A 141 0.27 -7.06 -19.64
C LYS A 141 1.49 -7.86 -19.20
N ARG A 142 2.69 -7.31 -19.31
CA ARG A 142 3.91 -7.97 -18.81
C ARG A 142 3.87 -8.26 -17.30
N PHE A 143 3.09 -7.49 -16.53
CA PHE A 143 2.94 -7.65 -15.09
C PHE A 143 1.75 -8.55 -14.69
N TRP A 144 0.94 -9.01 -15.63
CA TRP A 144 -0.30 -9.72 -15.33
C TRP A 144 -0.07 -11.06 -14.60
N SER A 145 1.09 -11.68 -14.79
CA SER A 145 1.48 -12.87 -14.02
C SER A 145 1.51 -12.64 -12.49
N ILE A 146 1.74 -11.40 -12.04
CA ILE A 146 1.71 -11.05 -10.62
C ILE A 146 0.26 -11.08 -10.12
N PHE A 147 -0.70 -10.56 -10.90
CA PHE A 147 -2.14 -10.58 -10.56
C PHE A 147 -2.70 -12.00 -10.59
N GLU A 148 -2.33 -12.79 -11.60
CA GLU A 148 -2.68 -14.21 -11.66
C GLU A 148 -2.23 -14.95 -10.40
N ARG A 149 -0.99 -14.75 -10.00
CA ARG A 149 -0.42 -15.39 -8.81
C ARG A 149 -1.07 -14.89 -7.52
N ALA A 150 -1.32 -13.59 -7.39
CA ALA A 150 -2.02 -13.02 -6.23
C ALA A 150 -3.43 -13.60 -6.08
N GLN A 151 -4.16 -13.72 -7.19
CA GLN A 151 -5.48 -14.37 -7.21
C GLN A 151 -5.42 -15.85 -6.82
N ALA A 152 -4.45 -16.60 -7.35
CA ALA A 152 -4.29 -18.03 -7.06
C ALA A 152 -3.97 -18.29 -5.57
N LEU A 153 -3.17 -17.41 -4.97
CA LEU A 153 -2.77 -17.48 -3.56
C LEU A 153 -3.81 -16.87 -2.61
N ASP A 154 -4.82 -16.18 -3.15
CA ASP A 154 -5.84 -15.44 -2.39
C ASP A 154 -5.20 -14.43 -1.39
N VAL A 155 -4.27 -13.60 -1.90
CA VAL A 155 -3.60 -12.53 -1.17
C VAL A 155 -3.73 -11.19 -1.90
N PRO A 156 -3.75 -10.05 -1.18
CA PRO A 156 -3.83 -8.73 -1.79
C PRO A 156 -2.47 -8.24 -2.32
N LEU A 157 -2.56 -7.33 -3.29
CA LEU A 157 -1.47 -6.46 -3.74
C LEU A 157 -1.69 -5.05 -3.19
N TYR A 158 -0.76 -4.52 -2.43
CA TYR A 158 -0.81 -3.15 -1.93
C TYR A 158 -0.12 -2.22 -2.93
N LEU A 159 -0.84 -1.26 -3.48
CA LEU A 159 -0.26 -0.19 -4.31
C LEU A 159 0.11 0.98 -3.41
N HIS A 160 1.40 1.20 -3.26
CA HIS A 160 1.97 2.29 -2.48
C HIS A 160 2.57 3.34 -3.42
N PRO A 161 2.42 4.63 -3.14
CA PRO A 161 2.99 5.68 -3.96
C PRO A 161 4.52 5.65 -4.02
N SER A 162 5.03 6.20 -5.11
CA SER A 162 6.44 6.55 -5.26
C SER A 162 6.55 7.82 -6.11
N THR A 163 7.75 8.26 -6.37
CA THR A 163 7.98 9.42 -7.25
C THR A 163 7.37 9.15 -8.63
N PRO A 164 6.46 10.00 -9.13
CA PRO A 164 5.88 9.89 -10.45
C PRO A 164 6.92 9.90 -11.57
N HIS A 165 6.46 9.64 -12.79
CA HIS A 165 7.29 9.71 -13.99
C HIS A 165 7.99 11.08 -14.09
N ALA A 166 9.26 11.10 -14.47
CA ALA A 166 10.10 12.31 -14.51
C ALA A 166 9.47 13.46 -15.31
N ALA A 167 8.80 13.16 -16.43
CA ALA A 167 8.13 14.17 -17.23
C ALA A 167 6.98 14.87 -16.48
N VAL A 168 6.24 14.15 -15.64
CA VAL A 168 5.18 14.72 -14.80
C VAL A 168 5.80 15.60 -13.70
N MET A 169 6.86 15.11 -13.09
CA MET A 169 7.58 15.86 -12.05
C MET A 169 8.12 17.18 -12.59
N ASP A 170 8.74 17.15 -13.77
CA ASP A 170 9.29 18.34 -14.41
C ASP A 170 8.19 19.30 -14.87
N ALA A 171 7.17 18.79 -15.54
CA ALA A 171 6.12 19.64 -16.13
C ALA A 171 5.21 20.30 -15.06
N TYR A 172 4.91 19.58 -13.96
CA TYR A 172 3.88 20.04 -13.02
C TYR A 172 4.45 20.57 -11.71
N PHE A 173 5.62 20.11 -11.27
CA PHE A 173 6.05 20.31 -9.89
C PHE A 173 7.43 20.91 -9.70
N LYS A 174 8.25 21.11 -10.77
CA LYS A 174 9.64 21.57 -10.63
C LYS A 174 9.78 22.88 -9.86
N ASP A 175 8.80 23.79 -10.01
CA ASP A 175 8.80 25.10 -9.33
C ASP A 175 8.17 25.03 -7.93
N TYR A 176 7.63 23.87 -7.54
CA TYR A 176 6.92 23.64 -6.27
C TYR A 176 7.43 22.37 -5.57
N PRO A 177 8.66 22.34 -5.05
CA PRO A 177 9.27 21.13 -4.51
C PRO A 177 8.47 20.41 -3.42
N LEU A 178 7.65 21.16 -2.65
CA LEU A 178 6.76 20.58 -1.65
C LEU A 178 5.74 19.61 -2.27
N LEU A 179 5.26 19.90 -3.48
CA LEU A 179 4.27 19.07 -4.16
C LEU A 179 4.86 17.80 -4.80
N MET A 180 6.19 17.68 -4.83
CA MET A 180 6.90 16.56 -5.46
C MET A 180 6.86 15.25 -4.65
N ARG A 181 6.19 15.22 -3.50
CA ARG A 181 6.13 14.08 -2.58
C ARG A 181 4.70 13.85 -2.07
N SER A 182 4.60 13.27 -0.89
CA SER A 182 3.34 12.89 -0.23
C SER A 182 2.21 13.93 -0.26
N PRO A 183 2.44 15.26 -0.18
CA PRO A 183 1.30 16.17 -0.17
C PRO A 183 0.45 16.14 -1.43
N TRP A 184 1.02 15.80 -2.60
CA TRP A 184 0.27 15.86 -3.84
C TRP A 184 0.66 14.86 -4.92
N SER A 185 1.95 14.78 -5.31
CA SER A 185 2.35 13.98 -6.47
C SER A 185 2.13 12.49 -6.27
N PHE A 186 2.26 12.01 -5.04
CA PHE A 186 2.03 10.61 -4.69
C PHE A 186 0.57 10.21 -4.88
N LEU A 187 -0.36 11.06 -4.44
CA LEU A 187 -1.78 10.87 -4.67
C LEU A 187 -2.10 10.74 -6.15
N ILE A 188 -1.61 11.68 -6.98
CA ILE A 188 -1.86 11.67 -8.43
C ILE A 188 -1.32 10.39 -9.08
N GLU A 189 -0.12 9.98 -8.71
CA GLU A 189 0.53 8.79 -9.28
C GLU A 189 -0.29 7.53 -8.96
N THR A 190 -0.61 7.31 -7.68
CA THR A 190 -1.27 6.08 -7.23
C THR A 190 -2.74 6.04 -7.67
N ALA A 191 -3.45 7.17 -7.62
CA ALA A 191 -4.81 7.25 -8.18
C ALA A 191 -4.82 6.93 -9.68
N SER A 192 -3.85 7.47 -10.44
CA SER A 192 -3.72 7.16 -11.88
C SER A 192 -3.42 5.68 -12.11
N ALA A 193 -2.53 5.08 -11.33
CA ALA A 193 -2.23 3.65 -11.42
C ALA A 193 -3.48 2.78 -11.17
N ALA A 194 -4.29 3.11 -10.16
CA ALA A 194 -5.51 2.38 -9.85
C ALA A 194 -6.57 2.52 -10.96
N VAL A 195 -6.79 3.73 -11.49
CA VAL A 195 -7.71 3.96 -12.62
C VAL A 195 -7.25 3.20 -13.86
N ARG A 196 -5.96 3.22 -14.17
CA ARG A 196 -5.38 2.46 -15.30
C ARG A 196 -5.62 0.96 -15.14
N LEU A 197 -5.47 0.39 -13.94
CA LEU A 197 -5.79 -1.02 -13.68
C LEU A 197 -7.27 -1.32 -13.96
N MET A 198 -8.21 -0.48 -13.52
CA MET A 198 -9.63 -0.65 -13.82
C MET A 198 -9.90 -0.62 -15.33
N MET A 199 -9.16 0.18 -16.09
CA MET A 199 -9.31 0.29 -17.55
C MET A 199 -8.59 -0.80 -18.33
N SER A 200 -7.59 -1.46 -17.77
CA SER A 200 -6.72 -2.41 -18.49
C SER A 200 -7.39 -3.73 -18.84
N GLY A 201 -8.46 -4.10 -18.13
CA GLY A 201 -9.11 -5.42 -18.23
C GLY A 201 -8.50 -6.47 -17.30
N VAL A 202 -7.49 -6.13 -16.49
CA VAL A 202 -6.85 -7.09 -15.56
C VAL A 202 -7.85 -7.67 -14.56
N PHE A 203 -8.80 -6.88 -14.09
CA PHE A 203 -9.85 -7.34 -13.17
C PHE A 203 -10.91 -8.21 -13.84
N ASP A 204 -11.08 -8.09 -15.15
CA ASP A 204 -11.93 -8.98 -15.94
C ASP A 204 -11.27 -10.34 -16.17
N GLU A 205 -9.96 -10.37 -16.31
CA GLU A 205 -9.15 -11.59 -16.47
C GLU A 205 -8.96 -12.30 -15.13
N TYR A 206 -8.73 -11.53 -14.07
CA TYR A 206 -8.50 -12.04 -12.71
C TYR A 206 -9.53 -11.50 -11.71
N PRO A 207 -10.80 -11.98 -11.76
CA PRO A 207 -11.91 -11.35 -11.04
C PRO A 207 -11.89 -11.50 -9.52
N ARG A 208 -10.96 -12.26 -8.94
CA ARG A 208 -10.80 -12.39 -7.49
C ARG A 208 -9.61 -11.62 -6.92
N VAL A 209 -8.86 -10.90 -7.77
CA VAL A 209 -7.74 -10.07 -7.31
C VAL A 209 -8.23 -9.01 -6.35
N LYS A 210 -7.47 -8.81 -5.29
CA LYS A 210 -7.69 -7.79 -4.27
C LYS A 210 -6.53 -6.81 -4.28
N VAL A 211 -6.83 -5.54 -4.30
CA VAL A 211 -5.85 -4.44 -4.29
C VAL A 211 -6.10 -3.58 -3.06
N ILE A 212 -5.04 -3.12 -2.41
CA ILE A 212 -5.13 -2.18 -1.30
C ILE A 212 -4.54 -0.84 -1.75
N LEU A 213 -5.21 0.26 -1.42
CA LEU A 213 -4.70 1.63 -1.57
C LEU A 213 -4.56 2.29 -0.21
N GLY A 214 -3.51 3.05 -0.02
CA GLY A 214 -3.31 3.91 1.14
C GLY A 214 -4.19 5.15 1.15
N HIS A 215 -3.97 6.02 2.13
CA HIS A 215 -4.38 7.44 2.17
C HIS A 215 -5.87 7.67 1.90
N LEU A 216 -6.73 6.77 2.42
CA LEU A 216 -8.18 6.76 2.18
C LEU A 216 -8.55 6.64 0.69
N GLY A 217 -7.75 5.85 -0.07
CA GLY A 217 -8.04 5.51 -1.46
C GLY A 217 -7.64 6.59 -2.45
N GLU A 218 -6.67 7.45 -2.11
CA GLU A 218 -6.06 8.43 -3.03
C GLU A 218 -7.10 9.31 -3.73
N ALA A 219 -8.06 9.85 -2.99
CA ALA A 219 -9.19 10.66 -3.46
C ALA A 219 -10.13 9.96 -4.47
N LEU A 220 -9.94 8.68 -4.78
CA LEU A 220 -10.83 7.95 -5.70
C LEU A 220 -12.25 7.83 -5.17
N PRO A 221 -12.53 7.55 -3.86
CA PRO A 221 -13.90 7.52 -3.35
C PRO A 221 -14.69 8.79 -3.65
N PHE A 222 -14.05 9.95 -3.60
CA PHE A 222 -14.67 11.24 -3.96
C PHE A 222 -14.93 11.38 -5.46
N SER A 223 -14.14 10.69 -6.32
CA SER A 223 -14.12 10.90 -7.77
C SER A 223 -14.93 9.87 -8.56
N LEU A 224 -15.40 8.77 -7.95
CA LEU A 224 -16.02 7.63 -8.63
C LEU A 224 -17.22 8.04 -9.50
N TRP A 225 -18.14 8.82 -8.96
CA TRP A 225 -19.31 9.28 -9.71
C TRP A 225 -18.92 10.03 -11.01
N ARG A 226 -17.91 10.89 -10.93
CA ARG A 226 -17.45 11.66 -12.10
C ARG A 226 -16.81 10.75 -13.15
N LEU A 227 -16.05 9.75 -12.73
CA LEU A 227 -15.47 8.75 -13.64
C LEU A 227 -16.58 7.96 -14.36
N ASP A 228 -17.57 7.46 -13.63
CA ASP A 228 -18.69 6.71 -14.19
C ASP A 228 -19.53 7.55 -15.13
N TYR A 229 -19.90 8.77 -14.71
CA TYR A 229 -20.67 9.69 -15.54
C TYR A 229 -19.96 10.03 -16.86
N THR A 230 -18.68 10.38 -16.79
CA THR A 230 -17.91 10.70 -17.99
C THR A 230 -17.76 9.49 -18.90
N HIS A 231 -17.48 8.31 -18.33
CA HIS A 231 -17.41 7.07 -19.09
C HIS A 231 -18.75 6.76 -19.81
N SER A 232 -19.90 6.98 -19.17
CA SER A 232 -21.21 6.75 -19.79
C SER A 232 -21.47 7.63 -21.02
N LEU A 233 -20.83 8.81 -21.06
CA LEU A 233 -20.92 9.73 -22.21
C LEU A 233 -19.94 9.40 -23.34
N PHE A 234 -18.79 8.80 -23.03
CA PHE A 234 -17.67 8.58 -23.94
C PHE A 234 -17.19 7.12 -23.95
N ASN A 235 -18.11 6.18 -23.79
CA ASN A 235 -17.79 4.74 -23.69
C ASN A 235 -17.16 4.15 -24.97
N GLU A 236 -17.17 4.87 -26.07
CA GLU A 236 -16.53 4.46 -27.32
C GLU A 236 -15.01 4.31 -27.20
N THR A 237 -14.39 5.07 -26.29
CA THR A 237 -12.95 5.11 -26.08
C THR A 237 -12.43 4.03 -25.13
N ALA A 238 -13.30 3.49 -24.26
CA ALA A 238 -12.94 2.42 -23.33
C ALA A 238 -14.16 1.54 -23.08
N LYS A 239 -14.15 0.33 -23.63
CA LYS A 239 -15.23 -0.65 -23.44
C LYS A 239 -15.04 -1.41 -22.13
N LEU A 240 -15.34 -0.77 -21.01
CA LEU A 240 -15.34 -1.43 -19.72
C LEU A 240 -16.55 -2.36 -19.60
N LYS A 241 -16.37 -3.52 -18.96
CA LYS A 241 -17.47 -4.45 -18.67
C LYS A 241 -18.31 -4.01 -17.46
N ARG A 242 -17.74 -3.16 -16.60
CA ARG A 242 -18.32 -2.63 -15.36
C ARG A 242 -18.02 -1.14 -15.25
N THR A 243 -18.72 -0.44 -14.38
CA THR A 243 -18.42 0.94 -14.01
C THR A 243 -17.15 1.01 -13.14
N PHE A 244 -16.53 2.18 -13.04
CA PHE A 244 -15.41 2.38 -12.12
C PHE A 244 -15.79 2.12 -10.67
N SER A 245 -17.01 2.53 -10.27
CA SER A 245 -17.53 2.27 -8.94
C SER A 245 -17.66 0.77 -8.65
N GLU A 246 -18.15 -0.03 -9.61
CA GLU A 246 -18.24 -1.48 -9.46
C GLU A 246 -16.85 -2.12 -9.33
N TYR A 247 -15.89 -1.79 -10.21
CA TYR A 247 -14.52 -2.28 -10.07
C TYR A 247 -13.90 -1.87 -8.74
N PHE A 248 -14.08 -0.62 -8.33
CA PHE A 248 -13.51 -0.12 -7.08
C PHE A 248 -14.10 -0.84 -5.87
N CYS A 249 -15.42 -0.94 -5.78
CA CYS A 249 -16.09 -1.60 -4.66
C CYS A 249 -15.86 -3.11 -4.62
N GLU A 250 -15.54 -3.76 -5.73
CA GLU A 250 -15.30 -5.20 -5.78
C GLU A 250 -13.85 -5.59 -5.50
N HIS A 251 -12.90 -4.87 -6.09
CA HIS A 251 -11.48 -5.24 -6.07
C HIS A 251 -10.66 -4.48 -5.04
N PHE A 252 -11.07 -3.26 -4.65
CA PHE A 252 -10.24 -2.43 -3.80
C PHE A 252 -10.64 -2.49 -2.33
N TYR A 253 -9.63 -2.46 -1.50
CA TYR A 253 -9.62 -2.13 -0.09
C TYR A 253 -8.83 -0.84 0.09
N ILE A 254 -9.10 -0.06 1.12
CA ILE A 254 -8.35 1.16 1.40
C ILE A 254 -7.88 1.19 2.85
N THR A 255 -6.82 1.95 3.10
CA THR A 255 -6.32 2.19 4.46
C THR A 255 -6.29 3.67 4.80
N THR A 256 -6.23 3.96 6.09
CA THR A 256 -6.20 5.33 6.61
C THR A 256 -4.80 5.95 6.60
N SER A 257 -3.78 5.22 6.17
CA SER A 257 -2.38 5.63 6.27
C SER A 257 -2.14 7.10 5.93
N GLY A 258 -1.47 7.83 6.80
CA GLY A 258 -1.09 9.22 6.60
C GLY A 258 -2.24 10.22 6.39
N ASN A 259 -3.50 9.79 6.48
CA ASN A 259 -4.67 10.64 6.23
C ASN A 259 -5.72 10.49 7.34
N PHE A 260 -5.50 11.13 8.49
CA PHE A 260 -6.40 11.05 9.65
C PHE A 260 -7.44 12.16 9.60
N TYR A 261 -8.21 12.19 8.50
CA TYR A 261 -9.20 13.22 8.21
C TYR A 261 -10.61 12.67 8.13
N THR A 262 -11.43 12.97 9.14
CA THR A 262 -12.79 12.43 9.32
C THR A 262 -13.71 12.64 8.11
N PRO A 263 -13.77 13.81 7.44
CA PRO A 263 -14.58 13.97 6.25
C PRO A 263 -14.21 13.01 5.11
N ALA A 264 -12.92 12.76 4.90
CA ALA A 264 -12.46 11.80 3.87
C ALA A 264 -12.82 10.36 4.25
N LEU A 265 -12.71 9.98 5.53
CA LEU A 265 -13.17 8.69 6.03
C LEU A 265 -14.67 8.47 5.80
N LEU A 266 -15.49 9.46 6.14
CA LEU A 266 -16.95 9.37 5.94
C LEU A 266 -17.31 9.30 4.45
N CYS A 267 -16.66 10.09 3.60
CA CYS A 267 -16.82 9.99 2.14
C CYS A 267 -16.49 8.57 1.65
N SER A 268 -15.39 7.98 2.11
CA SER A 268 -14.99 6.62 1.75
C SER A 268 -16.00 5.57 2.21
N ILE A 269 -16.51 5.69 3.45
CA ILE A 269 -17.56 4.80 3.96
C ILE A 269 -18.85 4.91 3.13
N MET A 270 -19.24 6.12 2.74
CA MET A 270 -20.43 6.33 1.89
C MET A 270 -20.24 5.74 0.49
N ALA A 271 -19.02 5.75 -0.04
CA ALA A 271 -18.72 5.28 -1.39
C ALA A 271 -18.60 3.74 -1.48
N MET A 272 -18.01 3.07 -0.46
CA MET A 272 -17.66 1.65 -0.57
C MET A 272 -18.01 0.80 0.67
N GLY A 273 -18.57 1.39 1.72
CA GLY A 273 -18.86 0.72 2.99
C GLY A 273 -17.66 0.57 3.90
N ALA A 274 -17.91 0.34 5.18
CA ALA A 274 -16.85 0.18 6.19
C ALA A 274 -16.10 -1.15 6.10
N ASP A 275 -16.65 -2.17 5.45
CA ASP A 275 -16.09 -3.54 5.39
C ASP A 275 -14.80 -3.66 4.57
N ARG A 276 -14.44 -2.60 3.82
CA ARG A 276 -13.25 -2.55 2.96
C ARG A 276 -12.24 -1.48 3.37
N ILE A 277 -12.42 -0.86 4.54
CA ILE A 277 -11.53 0.15 5.09
C ILE A 277 -10.76 -0.46 6.27
N MET A 278 -9.46 -0.20 6.35
CA MET A 278 -8.59 -0.74 7.39
C MET A 278 -7.73 0.38 8.00
N LEU A 279 -7.41 0.25 9.29
CA LEU A 279 -6.48 1.17 9.93
C LEU A 279 -5.06 0.95 9.40
N SER A 280 -4.37 2.04 9.17
CA SER A 280 -2.93 2.08 8.92
C SER A 280 -2.37 3.43 9.31
N VAL A 281 -1.07 3.49 9.59
CA VAL A 281 -0.44 4.70 10.11
C VAL A 281 0.47 5.36 9.09
N ASP A 282 1.16 4.59 8.28
CA ASP A 282 2.30 5.05 7.47
C ASP A 282 3.51 5.34 8.38
N TRP A 283 3.71 4.47 9.41
CA TRP A 283 4.85 4.61 10.31
C TRP A 283 6.18 4.35 9.57
N PRO A 284 7.24 5.10 9.78
CA PRO A 284 7.43 6.13 10.82
C PRO A 284 7.15 7.56 10.35
N PHE A 285 6.52 7.76 9.20
CA PHE A 285 6.23 9.09 8.67
C PHE A 285 5.11 9.78 9.46
N ASN A 286 4.22 9.00 10.07
CA ASN A 286 3.14 9.44 10.92
C ASN A 286 3.19 8.77 12.29
N ASN A 287 2.41 9.28 13.25
CA ASN A 287 2.42 8.86 14.64
C ASN A 287 1.34 7.80 14.92
N ASN A 288 1.76 6.67 15.50
CA ASN A 288 0.87 5.55 15.83
C ASN A 288 -0.29 5.98 16.76
N LYS A 289 0.02 6.74 17.81
CA LYS A 289 -0.99 7.14 18.79
C LYS A 289 -2.00 8.11 18.20
N GLU A 290 -1.56 9.05 17.39
CA GLU A 290 -2.45 10.00 16.70
C GLU A 290 -3.44 9.28 15.80
N ALA A 291 -2.99 8.30 15.03
CA ALA A 291 -3.85 7.51 14.14
C ALA A 291 -4.91 6.72 14.92
N VAL A 292 -4.52 6.06 15.99
CA VAL A 292 -5.43 5.26 16.83
C VAL A 292 -6.42 6.15 17.56
N ASP A 293 -5.96 7.22 18.20
CA ASP A 293 -6.81 8.15 18.94
C ASP A 293 -7.84 8.82 18.00
N TRP A 294 -7.41 9.24 16.80
CA TRP A 294 -8.31 9.80 15.79
C TRP A 294 -9.41 8.81 15.39
N LEU A 295 -9.06 7.56 15.09
CA LEU A 295 -10.07 6.58 14.67
C LEU A 295 -11.01 6.21 15.81
N GLN A 296 -10.53 6.16 17.05
CA GLN A 296 -11.37 5.93 18.22
C GLN A 296 -12.35 7.07 18.46
N ALA A 297 -11.96 8.31 18.16
CA ALA A 297 -12.83 9.50 18.29
C ALA A 297 -13.74 9.72 17.07
N ALA A 298 -13.52 9.04 15.95
CA ALA A 298 -14.32 9.21 14.73
C ALA A 298 -15.79 8.85 14.99
N PRO A 299 -16.76 9.54 14.35
CA PRO A 299 -18.20 9.35 14.55
C PRO A 299 -18.70 8.08 13.83
N LEU A 300 -18.24 6.93 14.26
CA LEU A 300 -18.55 5.61 13.71
C LEU A 300 -19.36 4.79 14.70
N SER A 301 -20.17 3.87 14.17
CA SER A 301 -20.77 2.83 15.00
C SER A 301 -19.68 1.98 15.69
N PRO A 302 -19.93 1.41 16.88
CA PRO A 302 -18.96 0.50 17.50
C PRO A 302 -18.58 -0.67 16.59
N GLU A 303 -19.50 -1.16 15.77
CA GLU A 303 -19.27 -2.25 14.82
C GLU A 303 -18.31 -1.82 13.69
N ASP A 304 -18.57 -0.69 13.03
CA ASP A 304 -17.72 -0.22 11.93
C ASP A 304 -16.33 0.16 12.43
N ARG A 305 -16.26 0.77 13.63
CA ARG A 305 -14.98 1.05 14.27
C ARG A 305 -14.17 -0.22 14.53
N ALA A 306 -14.79 -1.29 15.03
CA ALA A 306 -14.12 -2.57 15.27
C ALA A 306 -13.67 -3.23 13.97
N LYS A 307 -14.47 -3.14 12.89
CA LYS A 307 -14.09 -3.59 11.55
C LYS A 307 -12.83 -2.87 11.06
N ILE A 308 -12.80 -1.55 11.13
CA ILE A 308 -11.69 -0.72 10.63
C ILE A 308 -10.44 -0.89 11.49
N LEU A 309 -10.56 -0.95 12.83
CA LEU A 309 -9.43 -1.14 13.74
C LEU A 309 -8.63 -2.42 13.47
N GLY A 310 -9.28 -3.51 13.06
CA GLY A 310 -8.56 -4.75 12.82
C GLY A 310 -9.39 -5.89 12.22
N GLY A 311 -10.73 -5.85 12.33
CA GLY A 311 -11.60 -6.92 11.83
C GLY A 311 -11.44 -7.17 10.33
N ASN A 312 -11.37 -6.11 9.53
CA ASN A 312 -11.19 -6.21 8.08
C ASN A 312 -9.79 -6.73 7.72
N ALA A 313 -8.75 -6.22 8.41
CA ALA A 313 -7.38 -6.71 8.21
C ALA A 313 -7.25 -8.19 8.59
N THR A 314 -7.84 -8.61 9.71
CA THR A 314 -7.88 -10.02 10.13
C THR A 314 -8.50 -10.91 9.06
N ARG A 315 -9.64 -10.49 8.49
CA ARG A 315 -10.34 -11.25 7.45
C ARG A 315 -9.55 -11.30 6.14
N LEU A 316 -9.07 -10.14 5.66
CA LEU A 316 -8.37 -10.04 4.38
C LEU A 316 -7.03 -10.77 4.38
N LEU A 317 -6.26 -10.62 5.46
CA LEU A 317 -4.89 -11.10 5.58
C LEU A 317 -4.79 -12.46 6.32
N LYS A 318 -5.91 -12.99 6.80
CA LYS A 318 -5.95 -14.26 7.55
C LYS A 318 -4.97 -14.22 8.76
N LEU A 319 -5.12 -13.19 9.62
CA LEU A 319 -4.28 -12.91 10.81
C LEU A 319 -4.92 -13.41 12.11
#